data_136125804531805fb33e801a0236dec3
#
_entry.id   136125804531805fb33e801a0236dec3
#
_cell.length_a   1.000
_cell.length_b   1.000
_cell.length_c   1.000
_cell.angle_alpha   90.00
_cell.angle_beta   90.00
_cell.angle_gamma   90.00
#
_symmetry.space_group_name_H-M   'P 1'
#
loop_
_entity.id
_entity.type
_entity.pdbx_description
1 polymer ?
#
loop_
_entity_poly.entity_id
_entity_poly.type
_entity_poly.pdbx_seq_one_letter_code
_entity_poly.pdbx_strand_id
1 'polypeptide(L)'
;MRVIKHLPILSLQEAVYELLERGQTTQVYRAVPPQAEKSPYITIGLCTVKPEDTKEDALWNCTLAIDIWSTGAGAGNIIEADSADAAGGSAPGTQIAEQAKKIYEAIDDISYLISKYGDRITVDGYKVLDVEVEQSETFPTSDLGYHATVSVRYQLIDK
;
A
#
# COMPACT_ATOMS: atom_id res chain seq x y z
N MET A 1 -21.23 4.45 28.95
CA MET A 1 -20.43 3.38 28.27
C MET A 1 -20.87 3.31 26.82
N ARG A 2 -19.97 3.56 25.92
CA ARG A 2 -20.27 3.48 24.48
C ARG A 2 -20.32 2.02 24.05
N VAL A 3 -21.35 1.63 23.34
CA VAL A 3 -21.43 0.31 22.71
C VAL A 3 -20.79 0.41 21.31
N ILE A 4 -19.63 -0.17 21.14
CA ILE A 4 -18.96 -0.25 19.84
C ILE A 4 -19.58 -1.42 19.08
N LYS A 5 -20.32 -1.13 18.03
CA LYS A 5 -20.94 -2.17 17.19
C LYS A 5 -19.97 -2.71 16.13
N HIS A 6 -19.20 -1.82 15.53
CA HIS A 6 -18.23 -2.14 14.47
C HIS A 6 -17.03 -1.23 14.57
N LEU A 7 -15.86 -1.77 14.23
CA LEU A 7 -14.64 -1.00 14.02
C LEU A 7 -14.52 -0.65 12.53
N PRO A 8 -14.00 0.53 12.18
CA PRO A 8 -13.88 0.97 10.78
C PRO A 8 -12.77 0.26 9.97
N ILE A 9 -12.13 -0.77 10.52
CA ILE A 9 -10.96 -1.43 9.91
C ILE A 9 -11.28 -1.94 8.50
N LEU A 10 -12.25 -2.84 8.39
CA LEU A 10 -12.59 -3.49 7.13
C LEU A 10 -13.14 -2.48 6.12
N SER A 11 -14.07 -1.62 6.55
CA SER A 11 -14.69 -0.60 5.69
C SER A 11 -13.65 0.37 5.12
N LEU A 12 -12.66 0.78 5.92
CA LEU A 12 -11.58 1.66 5.49
C LEU A 12 -10.64 0.94 4.52
N GLN A 13 -10.23 -0.29 4.83
CA GLN A 13 -9.37 -1.08 3.95
C GLN A 13 -10.00 -1.30 2.58
N GLU A 14 -11.29 -1.64 2.53
CA GLU A 14 -12.03 -1.81 1.27
C GLU A 14 -12.12 -0.50 0.47
N ALA A 15 -12.42 0.61 1.13
CA ALA A 15 -12.51 1.90 0.46
C ALA A 15 -11.16 2.37 -0.13
N VAL A 16 -10.08 2.15 0.59
CA VAL A 16 -8.72 2.47 0.09
C VAL A 16 -8.31 1.50 -1.01
N TYR A 17 -8.62 0.22 -0.88
CA TYR A 17 -8.38 -0.76 -1.94
C TYR A 17 -9.03 -0.32 -3.26
N GLU A 18 -10.32 0.06 -3.23
CA GLU A 18 -11.03 0.52 -4.42
C GLU A 18 -10.42 1.79 -5.03
N LEU A 19 -9.99 2.73 -4.21
CA LEU A 19 -9.32 3.93 -4.69
C LEU A 19 -8.03 3.60 -5.44
N LEU A 20 -7.19 2.74 -4.86
CA LEU A 20 -5.91 2.35 -5.46
C LEU A 20 -6.09 1.47 -6.69
N GLU A 21 -7.05 0.55 -6.68
CA GLU A 21 -7.33 -0.31 -7.83
C GLU A 21 -7.75 0.49 -9.07
N ARG A 22 -8.54 1.54 -8.88
CA ARG A 22 -9.05 2.37 -9.98
C ARG A 22 -8.12 3.50 -10.39
N GLY A 23 -7.30 4.00 -9.47
CA GLY A 23 -6.57 5.26 -9.64
C GLY A 23 -5.15 5.12 -10.19
N GLN A 24 -4.57 3.92 -10.19
CA GLN A 24 -3.21 3.67 -10.63
C GLN A 24 -3.07 2.28 -11.26
N THR A 25 -1.91 1.98 -11.84
CA THR A 25 -1.73 0.79 -12.69
C THR A 25 -1.03 -0.39 -12.01
N THR A 26 -0.39 -0.16 -10.85
CA THR A 26 0.25 -1.24 -10.10
C THR A 26 -0.80 -2.16 -9.49
N GLN A 27 -0.60 -3.47 -9.61
CA GLN A 27 -1.55 -4.46 -9.09
C GLN A 27 -1.71 -4.33 -7.58
N VAL A 28 -2.96 -4.28 -7.12
CA VAL A 28 -3.34 -4.19 -5.71
C VAL A 28 -3.99 -5.47 -5.24
N TYR A 29 -3.57 -5.95 -4.07
CA TYR A 29 -4.16 -7.09 -3.38
C TYR A 29 -4.65 -6.67 -1.99
N ARG A 30 -5.70 -7.30 -1.50
CA ARG A 30 -6.20 -7.07 -0.14
C ARG A 30 -5.28 -7.64 0.94
N ALA A 31 -4.53 -8.67 0.60
CA ALA A 31 -3.55 -9.32 1.46
C ALA A 31 -2.38 -9.81 0.61
N VAL A 32 -1.27 -10.17 1.23
CA VAL A 32 -0.11 -10.72 0.51
C VAL A 32 -0.51 -11.99 -0.25
N PRO A 33 -0.41 -12.01 -1.59
CA PRO A 33 -0.76 -13.18 -2.38
C PRO A 33 0.28 -14.28 -2.19
N PRO A 34 -0.10 -15.56 -2.28
CA PRO A 34 0.86 -16.67 -2.24
C PRO A 34 1.89 -16.58 -3.35
N GLN A 35 1.48 -16.09 -4.50
CA GLN A 35 2.32 -15.85 -5.65
C GLN A 35 1.81 -14.64 -6.41
N ALA A 36 2.62 -13.60 -6.51
CA ALA A 36 2.29 -12.41 -7.28
C ALA A 36 2.64 -12.62 -8.76
N GLU A 37 1.72 -12.26 -9.65
CA GLU A 37 1.93 -12.35 -11.09
C GLU A 37 2.86 -11.28 -11.63
N LYS A 38 2.91 -10.13 -10.99
CA LYS A 38 3.69 -8.96 -11.39
C LYS A 38 4.44 -8.35 -10.22
N SER A 39 5.56 -7.74 -10.52
CA SER A 39 6.35 -6.94 -9.58
C SER A 39 6.57 -5.55 -10.15
N PRO A 40 6.45 -4.48 -9.36
CA PRO A 40 5.99 -4.46 -7.97
C PRO A 40 4.48 -4.70 -7.85
N TYR A 41 4.02 -4.99 -6.65
CA TYR A 41 2.60 -5.05 -6.29
C TYR A 41 2.34 -4.36 -4.95
N ILE A 42 1.08 -3.99 -4.74
CA ILE A 42 0.62 -3.28 -3.55
C ILE A 42 -0.25 -4.22 -2.72
N THR A 43 -0.12 -4.16 -1.40
CA THR A 43 -1.04 -4.82 -0.46
C THR A 43 -1.59 -3.81 0.53
N ILE A 44 -2.84 -3.99 0.93
CA ILE A 44 -3.42 -3.26 2.04
C ILE A 44 -2.95 -3.95 3.33
N GLY A 45 -2.14 -3.22 4.08
CA GLY A 45 -1.46 -3.76 5.26
C GLY A 45 -2.21 -3.53 6.58
N LEU A 46 -1.44 -3.37 7.63
CA LEU A 46 -1.93 -3.18 8.98
C LEU A 46 -2.80 -1.92 9.09
N CYS A 47 -3.97 -2.06 9.72
CA CYS A 47 -4.81 -0.95 10.12
C CYS A 47 -4.89 -0.89 11.64
N THR A 48 -4.44 0.20 12.23
CA THR A 48 -4.57 0.49 13.65
C THR A 48 -5.70 1.48 13.85
N VAL A 49 -6.61 1.19 14.76
CA VAL A 49 -7.78 2.02 15.06
C VAL A 49 -7.76 2.42 16.52
N LYS A 50 -7.84 3.72 16.77
CA LYS A 50 -7.88 4.30 18.10
C LYS A 50 -9.13 5.18 18.24
N PRO A 51 -9.98 4.94 19.24
CA PRO A 51 -11.07 5.85 19.53
C PRO A 51 -10.53 7.18 20.06
N GLU A 52 -11.11 8.26 19.59
CA GLU A 52 -10.82 9.62 20.03
C GLU A 52 -12.14 10.34 20.29
N ASP A 53 -12.84 9.87 21.31
CA ASP A 53 -14.18 10.35 21.61
C ASP A 53 -14.15 11.79 22.14
N THR A 54 -14.98 12.62 21.56
CA THR A 54 -15.42 13.88 22.16
C THR A 54 -16.68 13.63 23.00
N LYS A 55 -17.15 14.65 23.72
CA LYS A 55 -18.38 14.54 24.52
C LYS A 55 -19.63 14.28 23.67
N GLU A 56 -19.59 14.64 22.40
CA GLU A 56 -20.75 14.64 21.50
C GLU A 56 -20.61 13.65 20.35
N ASP A 57 -19.38 13.39 19.90
CA ASP A 57 -19.10 12.62 18.69
C ASP A 57 -18.17 11.42 18.92
N ALA A 58 -18.43 10.39 18.18
CA ALA A 58 -17.62 9.19 18.13
C ALA A 58 -16.58 9.30 16.99
N LEU A 59 -15.37 9.70 17.36
CA LEU A 59 -14.26 9.84 16.44
C LEU A 59 -13.35 8.62 16.47
N TRP A 60 -12.77 8.32 15.31
CA TRP A 60 -11.80 7.26 15.13
C TRP A 60 -10.54 7.80 14.44
N ASN A 61 -9.40 7.62 15.06
CA ASN A 61 -8.12 7.78 14.40
C ASN A 61 -7.65 6.42 13.89
N CYS A 62 -7.51 6.31 12.59
CA CYS A 62 -7.08 5.09 11.91
C CYS A 62 -5.75 5.35 11.23
N THR A 63 -4.76 4.49 11.47
CA THR A 63 -3.52 4.48 10.70
C THR A 63 -3.48 3.22 9.85
N LEU A 64 -3.43 3.41 8.55
CA LEU A 64 -3.41 2.34 7.56
C LEU A 64 -2.04 2.29 6.89
N ALA A 65 -1.42 1.12 6.90
CA ALA A 65 -0.22 0.85 6.13
C ALA A 65 -0.60 0.33 4.74
N ILE A 66 -0.01 0.93 3.71
CA ILE A 66 -0.09 0.46 2.33
C ILE A 66 1.31 -0.01 1.97
N ASP A 67 1.45 -1.32 1.75
CA ASP A 67 2.74 -1.94 1.49
C ASP A 67 2.96 -2.13 -0.01
N ILE A 68 4.18 -1.86 -0.46
CA ILE A 68 4.61 -2.07 -1.84
C ILE A 68 5.76 -3.06 -1.81
N TRP A 69 5.62 -4.12 -2.59
CA TRP A 69 6.58 -5.21 -2.65
C TRP A 69 7.17 -5.31 -4.03
N SER A 70 8.48 -5.38 -4.14
CA SER A 70 9.13 -5.85 -5.34
C SER A 70 9.85 -7.17 -5.08
N THR A 71 9.68 -8.10 -5.97
CA THR A 71 10.48 -9.33 -5.95
C THR A 71 11.90 -9.01 -6.38
N GLY A 72 12.88 -9.63 -5.72
CA GLY A 72 14.27 -9.49 -6.10
C GLY A 72 14.55 -10.03 -7.50
N ALA A 73 15.62 -9.58 -8.11
CA ALA A 73 16.06 -10.03 -9.43
C ALA A 73 16.32 -11.54 -9.53
N GLY A 74 16.35 -12.24 -8.38
CA GLY A 74 16.52 -13.69 -8.28
C GLY A 74 15.23 -14.51 -8.18
N ALA A 75 14.08 -13.89 -7.94
CA ALA A 75 12.84 -14.65 -7.71
C ALA A 75 12.13 -15.13 -8.98
N GLY A 76 12.53 -14.65 -10.15
CA GLY A 76 11.91 -14.99 -11.42
C GLY A 76 12.80 -15.65 -12.46
N ASN A 77 14.13 -15.68 -12.27
CA ASN A 77 15.07 -16.18 -13.27
C ASN A 77 16.24 -16.93 -12.63
N ILE A 78 15.95 -17.98 -11.89
CA ILE A 78 16.87 -19.13 -11.87
C ILE A 78 16.45 -20.04 -13.03
N ILE A 79 16.26 -19.46 -14.18
CA ILE A 79 16.20 -20.17 -15.43
C ILE A 79 17.48 -19.81 -16.16
N GLU A 80 18.41 -20.77 -16.10
CA GLU A 80 19.45 -20.96 -17.07
C GLU A 80 20.50 -19.85 -17.21
N ALA A 81 21.44 -19.86 -16.28
CA ALA A 81 22.77 -19.32 -16.52
C ALA A 81 23.58 -20.18 -17.51
N ASP A 82 22.93 -20.78 -18.50
CA ASP A 82 23.60 -21.68 -19.45
C ASP A 82 23.39 -21.32 -20.92
N SER A 83 23.10 -20.05 -21.21
CA SER A 83 23.26 -19.53 -22.55
C SER A 83 24.15 -18.30 -22.54
N ALA A 84 25.39 -18.51 -22.87
CA ALA A 84 26.45 -17.48 -23.00
C ALA A 84 26.22 -16.50 -24.16
N ASP A 85 25.01 -16.36 -24.68
CA ASP A 85 24.68 -15.56 -25.87
C ASP A 85 23.52 -14.59 -25.69
N ALA A 86 23.17 -14.19 -24.46
CA ALA A 86 22.26 -13.06 -24.27
C ALA A 86 23.04 -11.74 -24.27
N ALA A 87 23.49 -11.31 -25.45
CA ALA A 87 23.89 -9.94 -25.67
C ALA A 87 22.67 -9.01 -25.55
N GLY A 88 22.36 -8.57 -24.32
CA GLY A 88 21.22 -7.71 -24.02
C GLY A 88 20.73 -7.78 -22.56
N GLY A 89 21.33 -8.60 -21.74
CA GLY A 89 21.02 -8.64 -20.31
C GLY A 89 21.53 -7.38 -19.60
N SER A 90 20.62 -6.58 -19.07
CA SER A 90 20.98 -5.48 -18.17
C SER A 90 21.83 -6.03 -17.02
N ALA A 91 22.92 -5.34 -16.66
CA ALA A 91 23.74 -5.73 -15.51
C ALA A 91 22.86 -5.81 -14.24
N PRO A 92 23.14 -6.72 -13.28
CA PRO A 92 22.33 -6.88 -12.05
C PRO A 92 22.06 -5.55 -11.31
N GLY A 93 23.03 -4.65 -11.29
CA GLY A 93 22.86 -3.32 -10.70
C GLY A 93 21.84 -2.43 -11.42
N THR A 94 21.66 -2.58 -12.72
CA THR A 94 20.65 -1.84 -13.49
C THR A 94 19.24 -2.35 -13.17
N GLN A 95 19.04 -3.65 -13.02
CA GLN A 95 17.75 -4.23 -12.64
C GLN A 95 17.33 -3.81 -11.23
N ILE A 96 18.26 -3.77 -10.29
CA ILE A 96 18.00 -3.27 -8.93
C ILE A 96 17.56 -1.80 -8.97
N ALA A 97 18.23 -0.96 -9.74
CA ALA A 97 17.87 0.45 -9.90
C ALA A 97 16.50 0.64 -10.55
N GLU A 98 16.13 -0.19 -11.53
CA GLU A 98 14.81 -0.17 -12.16
C GLU A 98 13.70 -0.59 -11.19
N GLN A 99 13.92 -1.60 -10.36
CA GLN A 99 12.96 -2.01 -9.33
C GLN A 99 12.77 -0.92 -8.28
N ALA A 100 13.85 -0.29 -7.82
CA ALA A 100 13.77 0.84 -6.90
C ALA A 100 12.97 2.00 -7.49
N LYS A 101 13.19 2.33 -8.77
CA LYS A 101 12.45 3.36 -9.48
C LYS A 101 10.95 3.07 -9.51
N LYS A 102 10.55 1.85 -9.85
CA LYS A 102 9.14 1.44 -9.86
C LYS A 102 8.49 1.53 -8.47
N ILE A 103 9.23 1.21 -7.42
CA ILE A 103 8.77 1.38 -6.04
C ILE A 103 8.51 2.84 -5.72
N TYR A 104 9.44 3.75 -6.08
CA TYR A 104 9.27 5.19 -5.85
C TYR A 104 8.10 5.76 -6.66
N GLU A 105 7.94 5.35 -7.91
CA GLU A 105 6.79 5.73 -8.73
C GLU A 105 5.46 5.27 -8.09
N ALA A 106 5.41 4.06 -7.55
CA ALA A 106 4.23 3.56 -6.84
C ALA A 106 3.95 4.34 -5.55
N ILE A 107 4.98 4.72 -4.79
CA ILE A 107 4.84 5.58 -3.61
C ILE A 107 4.25 6.94 -4.01
N ASP A 108 4.76 7.54 -5.07
CA ASP A 108 4.28 8.84 -5.57
C ASP A 108 2.82 8.74 -6.03
N ASP A 109 2.44 7.71 -6.76
CA ASP A 109 1.07 7.49 -7.22
C ASP A 109 0.11 7.30 -6.04
N ILE A 110 0.47 6.47 -5.06
CA ILE A 110 -0.34 6.26 -3.85
C ILE A 110 -0.50 7.57 -3.08
N SER A 111 0.60 8.28 -2.84
CA SER A 111 0.60 9.53 -2.08
C SER A 111 -0.25 10.59 -2.77
N TYR A 112 -0.15 10.70 -4.09
CA TYR A 112 -0.97 11.60 -4.89
C TYR A 112 -2.47 11.26 -4.80
N LEU A 113 -2.82 9.99 -5.00
CA LEU A 113 -4.21 9.54 -4.97
C LEU A 113 -4.85 9.77 -3.58
N ILE A 114 -4.14 9.40 -2.53
CA ILE A 114 -4.61 9.61 -1.16
C ILE A 114 -4.76 11.09 -0.84
N SER A 115 -3.77 11.92 -1.18
CA SER A 115 -3.80 13.35 -0.90
C SER A 115 -4.90 14.08 -1.68
N LYS A 116 -5.20 13.64 -2.89
CA LYS A 116 -6.18 14.30 -3.75
C LYS A 116 -7.61 13.77 -3.59
N TYR A 117 -7.75 12.49 -3.35
CA TYR A 117 -9.05 11.81 -3.35
C TYR A 117 -9.38 11.05 -2.07
N GLY A 118 -8.43 10.92 -1.16
CA GLY A 118 -8.59 10.14 0.06
C GLY A 118 -9.71 10.63 0.98
N ASP A 119 -10.02 11.92 0.96
CA ASP A 119 -11.13 12.52 1.70
C ASP A 119 -12.51 12.23 1.08
N ARG A 120 -12.55 11.77 -0.17
CA ARG A 120 -13.76 11.53 -0.95
C ARG A 120 -14.15 10.06 -1.07
N ILE A 121 -13.37 9.17 -0.47
CA ILE A 121 -13.71 7.74 -0.46
C ILE A 121 -14.96 7.49 0.37
N THR A 122 -15.72 6.49 -0.03
CA THR A 122 -16.91 6.05 0.70
C THR A 122 -16.51 4.95 1.67
N VAL A 123 -16.49 5.27 2.96
CA VAL A 123 -16.27 4.29 4.03
C VAL A 123 -17.63 3.92 4.62
N ASP A 124 -18.01 2.66 4.49
CA ASP A 124 -19.34 2.20 4.93
C ASP A 124 -19.54 2.40 6.45
N GLY A 125 -20.61 3.09 6.79
CA GLY A 125 -20.95 3.45 8.18
C GLY A 125 -20.21 4.65 8.76
N TYR A 126 -19.29 5.27 8.00
CA TYR A 126 -18.42 6.35 8.49
C TYR A 126 -18.31 7.49 7.47
N LYS A 127 -18.02 8.68 7.98
CA LYS A 127 -17.65 9.84 7.19
C LYS A 127 -16.17 10.15 7.42
N VAL A 128 -15.44 10.38 6.35
CA VAL A 128 -14.04 10.86 6.42
C VAL A 128 -14.06 12.34 6.81
N LEU A 129 -13.37 12.69 7.88
CA LEU A 129 -13.15 14.06 8.32
C LEU A 129 -11.83 14.62 7.84
N ASP A 130 -10.78 13.79 7.91
CA ASP A 130 -9.44 14.18 7.54
C ASP A 130 -8.65 12.96 7.04
N VAL A 131 -7.68 13.22 6.17
CA VAL A 131 -6.73 12.23 5.66
C VAL A 131 -5.37 12.87 5.45
N GLU A 132 -4.33 12.15 5.88
CA GLU A 132 -2.95 12.62 5.76
C GLU A 132 -2.01 11.44 5.48
N VAL A 133 -1.12 11.62 4.51
CA VAL A 133 0.03 10.72 4.33
C VAL A 133 1.08 11.12 5.35
N GLU A 134 1.29 10.28 6.37
CA GLU A 134 2.18 10.61 7.48
C GLU A 134 3.65 10.38 7.15
N GLN A 135 3.95 9.23 6.55
CA GLN A 135 5.32 8.87 6.19
C GLN A 135 5.37 7.79 5.11
N SER A 136 6.51 7.70 4.47
CA SER A 136 6.85 6.63 3.55
C SER A 136 8.26 6.12 3.88
N GLU A 137 8.40 4.81 3.91
CA GLU A 137 9.67 4.14 4.18
C GLU A 137 9.97 3.12 3.09
N THR A 138 11.23 2.99 2.72
CA THR A 138 11.68 1.99 1.74
C THR A 138 12.92 1.30 2.28
N PHE A 139 12.95 -0.01 2.22
CA PHE A 139 14.09 -0.79 2.65
C PHE A 139 14.30 -2.03 1.77
N PRO A 140 15.57 -2.45 1.59
CA PRO A 140 15.89 -3.64 0.84
C PRO A 140 15.42 -4.89 1.61
N THR A 141 15.05 -5.92 0.87
CA THR A 141 14.72 -7.24 1.41
C THR A 141 15.87 -8.22 1.19
N SER A 142 15.85 -9.35 1.92
CA SER A 142 16.93 -10.35 1.86
C SER A 142 17.07 -11.04 0.51
N ASP A 143 16.04 -10.99 -0.33
CA ASP A 143 16.00 -11.57 -1.68
C ASP A 143 16.39 -10.58 -2.79
N LEU A 144 17.06 -9.47 -2.44
CA LEU A 144 17.45 -8.38 -3.34
C LEU A 144 16.25 -7.61 -3.93
N GLY A 145 15.09 -7.73 -3.32
CA GLY A 145 13.93 -6.91 -3.61
C GLY A 145 13.86 -5.68 -2.72
N TYR A 146 12.72 -5.01 -2.77
CA TYR A 146 12.39 -3.86 -1.93
C TYR A 146 11.02 -4.03 -1.30
N HIS A 147 10.90 -3.54 -0.08
CA HIS A 147 9.63 -3.33 0.58
C HIS A 147 9.50 -1.85 0.91
N ALA A 148 8.38 -1.26 0.56
CA ALA A 148 8.04 0.09 0.95
C ALA A 148 6.72 0.10 1.69
N THR A 149 6.57 1.02 2.62
CA THR A 149 5.31 1.24 3.35
C THR A 149 4.95 2.71 3.29
N VAL A 150 3.74 2.99 2.89
CA VAL A 150 3.12 4.32 2.99
C VAL A 150 2.12 4.29 4.12
N SER A 151 2.35 5.07 5.16
CA SER A 151 1.45 5.19 6.32
C SER A 151 0.50 6.35 6.12
N VAL A 152 -0.80 6.07 6.20
CA VAL A 152 -1.86 7.04 6.00
C VAL A 152 -2.73 7.11 7.25
N ARG A 153 -2.93 8.32 7.76
CA ARG A 153 -3.85 8.58 8.85
C ARG A 153 -5.20 9.03 8.31
N TYR A 154 -6.25 8.39 8.78
CA TYR A 154 -7.64 8.78 8.56
C TYR A 154 -8.29 9.16 9.87
N GLN A 155 -9.05 10.23 9.86
CA GLN A 155 -9.97 10.56 10.93
C GLN A 155 -11.40 10.33 10.44
N LEU A 156 -12.12 9.47 11.14
CA LEU A 156 -13.47 9.05 10.77
C LEU A 156 -14.45 9.40 11.89
N ILE A 157 -15.67 9.67 11.50
CA ILE A 157 -16.81 9.83 12.43
C ILE A 157 -17.93 8.86 12.04
N ASP A 158 -18.61 8.30 13.03
CA ASP A 158 -19.79 7.45 12.81
C ASP A 158 -20.88 8.26 12.08
N LYS A 159 -21.61 7.64 11.16
CA LYS A 159 -22.80 8.21 10.51
C LYS A 159 -24.02 8.01 11.35
#